data_bb4f3716016e7eb2a9f674244f51d5d5
#
_entry.id   bb4f3716016e7eb2a9f674244f51d5d5
#
_cell.length_a   1.000
_cell.length_b   1.000
_cell.length_c   1.000
_cell.angle_alpha   90.00
_cell.angle_beta   90.00
_cell.angle_gamma   90.00
#
_symmetry.space_group_name_H-M   'P 1'
#
loop_
_entity.id
_entity.type
_entity.pdbx_description
1 polymer ?
#
loop_
_entity_poly.entity_id
_entity_poly.type
_entity_poly.pdbx_seq_one_letter_code
_entity_poly.pdbx_strand_id
1 'polypeptide(L)'
;MATITQMTGAAHRIYSSLYQNNNRLDATAALFGDPRRGMRNHSSLYSAYYRGAESSAQELSSIVSIANEAARLRKSYAETSSKFYAEYDANMKDLRKSAGAVSRMDYRFDASDITTNPDGSKTYSDRLKKAIGSVKDLVGQYNETAGFLKENKEAGKGVAHLASAFADTTYHADSYRYMGISVDSTGKMKINEERLAKALTESPARSEAVLGKGGLAGLADRQAQYAQRARSHVFPSMERSIGRQLSYATGLLTGGALPTMSRYSNMLNLFSIYV
;
A
#
# COMPACT_ATOMS: atom_id res chain seq x y z
N MET A 1 7.70 11.48 3.59
CA MET A 1 6.92 10.81 2.52
C MET A 1 5.45 11.15 2.70
N ALA A 2 4.71 11.36 1.61
CA ALA A 2 3.26 11.57 1.72
C ALA A 2 2.59 10.24 2.06
N THR A 3 1.78 10.21 3.12
CA THR A 3 0.95 9.05 3.47
C THR A 3 -0.21 8.94 2.47
N ILE A 4 -0.85 7.75 2.38
CA ILE A 4 -2.02 7.56 1.52
C ILE A 4 -3.15 8.52 1.88
N THR A 5 -3.31 8.84 3.16
CA THR A 5 -4.27 9.83 3.66
C THR A 5 -3.95 11.26 3.13
N GLN A 6 -2.67 11.62 3.04
CA GLN A 6 -2.25 12.91 2.46
C GLN A 6 -2.48 12.94 0.94
N MET A 7 -2.29 11.80 0.24
CA MET A 7 -2.59 11.68 -1.19
C MET A 7 -4.09 11.76 -1.48
N THR A 8 -4.94 11.13 -0.67
CA THR A 8 -6.41 11.25 -0.80
C THR A 8 -6.88 12.68 -0.54
N GLY A 9 -6.28 13.37 0.44
CA GLY A 9 -6.56 14.78 0.71
C GLY A 9 -6.11 15.72 -0.43
N ALA A 10 -4.96 15.45 -1.05
CA ALA A 10 -4.49 16.17 -2.22
C ALA A 10 -5.38 15.91 -3.44
N ALA A 11 -5.79 14.66 -3.68
CA ALA A 11 -6.73 14.31 -4.74
C ALA A 11 -8.08 15.02 -4.58
N HIS A 12 -8.58 15.12 -3.34
CA HIS A 12 -9.84 15.82 -3.05
C HIS A 12 -9.73 17.32 -3.32
N ARG A 13 -8.60 17.96 -2.98
CA ARG A 13 -8.36 19.38 -3.30
C ARG A 13 -8.31 19.63 -4.80
N ILE A 14 -7.61 18.76 -5.55
CA ILE A 14 -7.56 18.86 -7.02
C ILE A 14 -8.96 18.68 -7.62
N TYR A 15 -9.74 17.71 -7.12
CA TYR A 15 -11.12 17.49 -7.54
C TYR A 15 -12.01 18.70 -7.26
N SER A 16 -11.92 19.27 -6.06
CA SER A 16 -12.68 20.47 -5.67
C SER A 16 -12.30 21.66 -6.54
N SER A 17 -11.03 21.83 -6.87
CA SER A 17 -10.53 22.88 -7.76
C SER A 17 -11.04 22.69 -9.19
N LEU A 18 -11.03 21.46 -9.71
CA LEU A 18 -11.61 21.14 -11.02
C LEU A 18 -13.13 21.34 -11.07
N TYR A 19 -13.84 20.97 -9.98
CA TYR A 19 -15.29 21.14 -9.90
C TYR A 19 -15.70 22.61 -9.80
N GLN A 20 -14.96 23.42 -9.05
CA GLN A 20 -15.17 24.87 -8.99
C GLN A 20 -14.85 25.55 -10.31
N ASN A 21 -13.85 25.08 -11.05
CA ASN A 21 -13.56 25.56 -12.41
C ASN A 21 -14.54 25.04 -13.46
N ASN A 22 -15.10 23.83 -13.31
CA ASN A 22 -16.17 23.34 -14.21
C ASN A 22 -17.46 24.18 -14.13
N ASN A 23 -17.81 24.72 -12.98
CA ASN A 23 -18.88 25.71 -12.89
C ASN A 23 -18.52 27.06 -13.56
N ARG A 24 -17.23 27.28 -13.89
CA ARG A 24 -16.74 28.39 -14.73
C ARG A 24 -16.50 27.97 -16.18
N LEU A 25 -16.58 26.68 -16.53
CA LEU A 25 -16.48 26.16 -17.92
C LEU A 25 -17.77 26.38 -18.77
N ASP A 26 -18.75 27.07 -18.23
CA ASP A 26 -19.61 27.92 -19.11
C ASP A 26 -18.79 28.99 -19.86
N ALA A 27 -17.52 29.18 -19.49
CA ALA A 27 -16.51 29.99 -20.18
C ALA A 27 -16.02 29.37 -21.50
N THR A 28 -16.11 28.06 -21.73
CA THR A 28 -15.87 27.51 -23.07
C THR A 28 -16.97 27.91 -24.06
N ALA A 29 -18.18 28.06 -23.59
CA ALA A 29 -19.24 28.72 -24.37
C ALA A 29 -18.92 30.20 -24.62
N ALA A 30 -18.21 30.89 -23.73
CA ALA A 30 -17.75 32.26 -23.92
C ALA A 30 -16.54 32.35 -24.88
N LEU A 31 -15.67 31.34 -24.96
CA LEU A 31 -14.51 31.29 -25.90
C LEU A 31 -14.92 30.90 -27.33
N PHE A 32 -15.95 30.08 -27.49
CA PHE A 32 -16.40 29.61 -28.80
C PHE A 32 -17.76 30.21 -29.24
N GLY A 33 -18.31 31.17 -28.45
CA GLY A 33 -19.58 31.83 -28.72
C GLY A 33 -20.74 30.84 -28.71
N ASP A 34 -21.74 31.06 -27.86
CA ASP A 34 -23.03 30.37 -28.01
C ASP A 34 -23.62 30.76 -29.39
N PRO A 35 -23.70 29.84 -30.36
CA PRO A 35 -24.23 30.17 -31.70
C PRO A 35 -25.70 30.61 -31.69
N ARG A 36 -26.33 30.59 -30.49
CA ARG A 36 -27.75 31.00 -30.32
C ARG A 36 -27.95 32.41 -29.79
N ARG A 37 -26.89 33.16 -29.40
CA ARG A 37 -27.00 34.57 -29.02
C ARG A 37 -26.50 35.48 -30.14
N GLY A 38 -27.42 35.76 -31.01
CA GLY A 38 -27.21 36.62 -32.16
C GLY A 38 -26.64 37.99 -31.81
N MET A 39 -25.84 38.47 -32.76
CA MET A 39 -25.30 39.80 -33.00
C MET A 39 -26.14 40.94 -32.42
N ARG A 40 -25.66 41.54 -31.33
CA ARG A 40 -26.00 42.93 -30.99
C ARG A 40 -24.82 43.56 -30.23
N ASN A 41 -24.21 44.59 -30.85
CA ASN A 41 -23.23 45.57 -30.39
C ASN A 41 -21.77 45.31 -30.73
N HIS A 42 -21.33 45.95 -31.81
CA HIS A 42 -19.95 45.96 -32.30
C HIS A 42 -18.92 46.66 -31.41
N SER A 43 -19.32 47.43 -30.40
CA SER A 43 -18.37 48.12 -29.47
C SER A 43 -17.91 47.25 -28.30
N SER A 44 -18.52 46.08 -28.08
CA SER A 44 -18.16 45.18 -26.99
C SER A 44 -17.14 44.10 -27.40
N LEU A 45 -16.87 43.91 -28.68
CA LEU A 45 -15.95 42.86 -29.16
C LEU A 45 -14.51 43.16 -28.77
N TYR A 46 -14.04 44.39 -28.81
CA TYR A 46 -12.70 44.79 -28.42
C TYR A 46 -12.47 44.62 -26.90
N SER A 47 -13.42 45.03 -26.08
CA SER A 47 -13.33 44.88 -24.62
C SER A 47 -13.53 43.43 -24.15
N ALA A 48 -14.29 42.64 -24.91
CA ALA A 48 -14.42 41.20 -24.69
C ALA A 48 -13.16 40.43 -25.10
N TYR A 49 -12.47 40.86 -26.16
CA TYR A 49 -11.23 40.30 -26.64
C TYR A 49 -10.07 40.52 -25.62
N TYR A 50 -9.92 41.72 -25.07
CA TYR A 50 -8.91 42.03 -24.07
C TYR A 50 -9.20 41.36 -22.71
N ARG A 51 -10.45 41.33 -22.25
CA ARG A 51 -10.85 40.59 -21.05
C ARG A 51 -10.77 39.09 -21.23
N GLY A 52 -11.02 38.59 -22.45
CA GLY A 52 -10.87 37.19 -22.81
C GLY A 52 -9.41 36.73 -22.84
N ALA A 53 -8.48 37.60 -23.24
CA ALA A 53 -7.06 37.26 -23.27
C ALA A 53 -6.43 37.15 -21.85
N GLU A 54 -6.81 38.08 -20.94
CA GLU A 54 -6.35 37.99 -19.53
C GLU A 54 -6.99 36.82 -18.77
N SER A 55 -8.29 36.56 -18.99
CA SER A 55 -8.96 35.40 -18.38
C SER A 55 -8.41 34.09 -18.95
N SER A 56 -8.08 34.01 -20.23
CA SER A 56 -7.51 32.80 -20.84
C SER A 56 -6.10 32.51 -20.36
N ALA A 57 -5.26 33.53 -20.12
CA ALA A 57 -3.93 33.35 -19.54
C ALA A 57 -4.00 32.84 -18.10
N GLN A 58 -4.94 33.34 -17.30
CA GLN A 58 -5.17 32.94 -15.93
C GLN A 58 -5.78 31.52 -15.84
N GLU A 59 -6.66 31.16 -16.76
CA GLU A 59 -7.20 29.80 -16.91
C GLU A 59 -6.15 28.81 -17.36
N LEU A 60 -5.29 29.16 -18.33
CA LEU A 60 -4.16 28.31 -18.77
C LEU A 60 -3.19 28.08 -17.62
N SER A 61 -2.86 29.09 -16.81
CA SER A 61 -1.98 28.91 -15.65
C SER A 61 -2.59 27.98 -14.60
N SER A 62 -3.90 28.06 -14.38
CA SER A 62 -4.61 27.17 -13.46
C SER A 62 -4.65 25.72 -13.98
N ILE A 63 -4.85 25.50 -15.27
CA ILE A 63 -4.82 24.19 -15.91
C ILE A 63 -3.42 23.59 -15.82
N VAL A 64 -2.37 24.37 -16.09
CA VAL A 64 -0.99 23.91 -15.97
C VAL A 64 -0.64 23.54 -14.52
N SER A 65 -1.09 24.33 -13.53
CA SER A 65 -0.87 24.01 -12.12
C SER A 65 -1.57 22.70 -11.72
N ILE A 66 -2.81 22.49 -12.16
CA ILE A 66 -3.55 21.24 -11.93
C ILE A 66 -2.86 20.05 -12.60
N ALA A 67 -2.36 20.21 -13.81
CA ALA A 67 -1.61 19.18 -14.52
C ALA A 67 -0.33 18.79 -13.78
N ASN A 68 0.41 19.78 -13.27
CA ASN A 68 1.63 19.56 -12.50
C ASN A 68 1.34 18.86 -11.16
N GLU A 69 0.28 19.25 -10.46
CA GLU A 69 -0.14 18.57 -9.23
C GLU A 69 -0.58 17.13 -9.50
N ALA A 70 -1.33 16.90 -10.57
CA ALA A 70 -1.73 15.56 -10.97
C ALA A 70 -0.53 14.68 -11.34
N ALA A 71 0.49 15.24 -12.02
CA ALA A 71 1.72 14.54 -12.33
C ALA A 71 2.52 14.19 -11.05
N ARG A 72 2.62 15.13 -10.11
CA ARG A 72 3.24 14.88 -8.79
C ARG A 72 2.50 13.79 -8.01
N LEU A 73 1.17 13.81 -8.03
CA LEU A 73 0.36 12.81 -7.35
C LEU A 73 0.54 11.41 -7.96
N ARG A 74 0.61 11.32 -9.30
CA ARG A 74 0.94 10.06 -9.99
C ARG A 74 2.30 9.52 -9.58
N LYS A 75 3.32 10.38 -9.59
CA LYS A 75 4.67 10.01 -9.17
C LYS A 75 4.69 9.53 -7.72
N SER A 76 4.08 10.27 -6.82
CA SER A 76 3.98 9.92 -5.40
C SER A 76 3.23 8.60 -5.18
N TYR A 77 2.13 8.36 -5.93
CA TYR A 77 1.41 7.09 -5.90
C TYR A 77 2.29 5.93 -6.39
N ALA A 78 2.98 6.10 -7.52
CA ALA A 78 3.85 5.07 -8.09
C ALA A 78 4.99 4.71 -7.13
N GLU A 79 5.63 5.71 -6.52
CA GLU A 79 6.69 5.51 -5.52
C GLU A 79 6.17 4.80 -4.26
N THR A 80 5.01 5.23 -3.75
CA THR A 80 4.41 4.64 -2.54
C THR A 80 3.94 3.22 -2.78
N SER A 81 3.27 2.96 -3.91
CA SER A 81 2.83 1.62 -4.26
C SER A 81 4.00 0.67 -4.53
N SER A 82 5.06 1.16 -5.19
CA SER A 82 6.27 0.37 -5.44
C SER A 82 6.96 -0.03 -4.14
N LYS A 83 7.12 0.90 -3.18
CA LYS A 83 7.69 0.60 -1.86
C LYS A 83 6.82 -0.36 -1.08
N PHE A 84 5.51 -0.12 -1.05
CA PHE A 84 4.58 -1.04 -0.39
C PHE A 84 4.72 -2.45 -0.95
N TYR A 85 4.73 -2.63 -2.27
CA TYR A 85 4.85 -3.94 -2.86
C TYR A 85 6.22 -4.58 -2.65
N ALA A 86 7.31 -3.81 -2.60
CA ALA A 86 8.64 -4.33 -2.28
C ALA A 86 8.69 -4.91 -0.86
N GLU A 87 8.18 -4.17 0.12
CA GLU A 87 8.11 -4.63 1.53
C GLU A 87 7.10 -5.78 1.68
N TYR A 88 5.96 -5.70 1.01
CA TYR A 88 4.95 -6.76 1.01
C TYR A 88 5.52 -8.08 0.49
N ASP A 89 6.16 -8.06 -0.66
CA ASP A 89 6.72 -9.25 -1.29
C ASP A 89 7.85 -9.85 -0.43
N ALA A 90 8.71 -9.00 0.17
CA ALA A 90 9.76 -9.41 1.09
C ALA A 90 9.17 -10.11 2.33
N ASN A 91 8.22 -9.47 3.01
CA ASN A 91 7.54 -10.03 4.19
C ASN A 91 6.90 -11.40 3.89
N MET A 92 6.16 -11.51 2.77
CA MET A 92 5.50 -12.78 2.39
C MET A 92 6.53 -13.86 2.06
N LYS A 93 7.62 -13.52 1.39
CA LYS A 93 8.71 -14.46 1.05
C LYS A 93 9.44 -14.95 2.30
N ASP A 94 9.80 -14.04 3.19
CA ASP A 94 10.57 -14.37 4.39
C ASP A 94 9.72 -15.16 5.39
N LEU A 95 8.44 -14.83 5.54
CA LEU A 95 7.50 -15.61 6.32
C LEU A 95 7.37 -17.06 5.78
N ARG A 96 7.23 -17.22 4.46
CA ARG A 96 7.17 -18.56 3.85
C ARG A 96 8.46 -19.34 4.03
N LYS A 97 9.61 -18.67 3.94
CA LYS A 97 10.92 -19.30 4.17
C LYS A 97 11.02 -19.82 5.60
N SER A 98 10.69 -19.01 6.60
CA SER A 98 10.73 -19.38 8.02
C SER A 98 9.69 -20.45 8.34
N ALA A 99 8.48 -20.36 7.80
CA ALA A 99 7.45 -21.40 7.91
C ALA A 99 7.91 -22.72 7.30
N GLY A 100 8.56 -22.68 6.14
CA GLY A 100 9.15 -23.87 5.50
C GLY A 100 10.27 -24.49 6.31
N ALA A 101 11.08 -23.71 7.02
CA ALA A 101 12.12 -24.23 7.90
C ALA A 101 11.52 -25.02 9.08
N VAL A 102 10.52 -24.44 9.76
CA VAL A 102 9.84 -25.09 10.89
C VAL A 102 9.00 -26.29 10.43
N SER A 103 8.33 -26.22 9.27
CA SER A 103 7.54 -27.35 8.73
C SER A 103 8.38 -28.58 8.38
N ARG A 104 9.67 -28.38 8.06
CA ARG A 104 10.61 -29.47 7.70
C ARG A 104 11.57 -29.82 8.81
N MET A 105 11.44 -29.21 9.98
CA MET A 105 12.29 -29.46 11.13
C MET A 105 12.10 -30.89 11.63
N ASP A 106 13.16 -31.55 12.03
CA ASP A 106 13.10 -32.81 12.77
C ASP A 106 12.71 -32.50 14.23
N TYR A 107 11.58 -33.06 14.67
CA TYR A 107 11.03 -32.85 16.02
C TYR A 107 11.46 -33.96 17.00
N ARG A 108 12.38 -34.87 16.64
CA ARG A 108 12.84 -35.98 17.49
C ARG A 108 13.87 -35.49 18.50
N PHE A 109 13.41 -34.68 19.45
CA PHE A 109 14.22 -34.25 20.58
C PHE A 109 13.93 -35.11 21.82
N ASP A 110 14.92 -35.22 22.72
CA ASP A 110 14.78 -35.92 24.00
C ASP A 110 15.47 -35.15 25.13
N ALA A 111 15.41 -35.71 26.33
CA ALA A 111 15.99 -35.08 27.53
C ALA A 111 17.50 -34.88 27.45
N SER A 112 18.22 -35.64 26.60
CA SER A 112 19.69 -35.50 26.43
C SER A 112 20.06 -34.24 25.65
N ASP A 113 19.12 -33.64 24.92
CA ASP A 113 19.33 -32.38 24.22
C ASP A 113 19.42 -31.16 25.17
N ILE A 114 19.10 -31.33 26.46
CA ILE A 114 19.21 -30.32 27.52
C ILE A 114 20.18 -30.80 28.61
N THR A 115 21.30 -30.09 28.78
CA THR A 115 22.24 -30.37 29.88
C THR A 115 22.10 -29.26 30.91
N THR A 116 21.86 -29.64 32.19
CA THR A 116 21.86 -28.69 33.30
C THR A 116 23.24 -28.62 33.90
N ASN A 117 23.87 -27.45 33.87
CA ASN A 117 25.18 -27.22 34.45
C ASN A 117 25.11 -27.13 35.98
N PRO A 118 26.24 -27.28 36.70
CA PRO A 118 26.27 -27.17 38.17
C PRO A 118 25.83 -25.81 38.72
N ASP A 119 25.89 -24.74 37.90
CA ASP A 119 25.44 -23.39 38.24
C ASP A 119 23.92 -23.18 38.00
N GLY A 120 23.21 -24.23 37.60
CA GLY A 120 21.77 -24.17 37.28
C GLY A 120 21.45 -23.65 35.89
N SER A 121 22.44 -23.23 35.11
CA SER A 121 22.26 -22.85 33.72
C SER A 121 21.97 -24.06 32.85
N LYS A 122 21.17 -23.86 31.78
CA LYS A 122 20.83 -24.91 30.80
C LYS A 122 21.60 -24.70 29.52
N THR A 123 22.27 -25.72 29.07
CA THR A 123 22.94 -25.77 27.75
C THR A 123 22.12 -26.67 26.84
N TYR A 124 21.85 -26.21 25.65
CA TYR A 124 21.10 -26.96 24.63
C TYR A 124 22.05 -27.56 23.59
N SER A 125 21.70 -28.71 23.05
CA SER A 125 22.41 -29.30 21.92
C SER A 125 22.31 -28.35 20.69
N ASP A 126 23.26 -28.47 19.79
CA ASP A 126 23.26 -27.60 18.58
C ASP A 126 22.00 -27.83 17.71
N ARG A 127 21.48 -29.05 17.70
CA ARG A 127 20.26 -29.42 17.03
C ARG A 127 19.05 -28.70 17.65
N LEU A 128 18.94 -28.71 18.97
CA LEU A 128 17.88 -28.03 19.70
C LEU A 128 17.99 -26.50 19.60
N LYS A 129 19.22 -25.94 19.68
CA LYS A 129 19.45 -24.50 19.43
C LYS A 129 18.96 -24.06 18.04
N LYS A 130 19.29 -24.86 17.02
CA LYS A 130 18.84 -24.58 15.65
C LYS A 130 17.33 -24.65 15.53
N ALA A 131 16.68 -25.60 16.19
CA ALA A 131 15.23 -25.71 16.21
C ALA A 131 14.57 -24.50 16.88
N ILE A 132 15.06 -24.12 18.08
CA ILE A 132 14.60 -22.91 18.80
C ILE A 132 14.78 -21.67 17.92
N GLY A 133 15.94 -21.51 17.26
CA GLY A 133 16.23 -20.44 16.33
C GLY A 133 15.21 -20.38 15.19
N SER A 134 14.91 -21.52 14.56
CA SER A 134 13.92 -21.57 13.47
C SER A 134 12.52 -21.17 13.92
N VAL A 135 12.10 -21.55 15.13
CA VAL A 135 10.80 -21.13 15.69
C VAL A 135 10.80 -19.64 16.02
N LYS A 136 11.91 -19.11 16.56
CA LYS A 136 12.08 -17.66 16.80
C LYS A 136 11.99 -16.85 15.51
N ASP A 137 12.65 -17.32 14.45
CA ASP A 137 12.61 -16.69 13.14
C ASP A 137 11.18 -16.68 12.57
N LEU A 138 10.46 -17.81 12.69
CA LEU A 138 9.07 -17.87 12.24
C LEU A 138 8.17 -16.88 13.00
N VAL A 139 8.26 -16.86 14.32
CA VAL A 139 7.46 -15.94 15.16
C VAL A 139 7.86 -14.49 14.90
N GLY A 140 9.14 -14.19 14.71
CA GLY A 140 9.64 -12.88 14.34
C GLY A 140 9.05 -12.41 13.02
N GLN A 141 9.18 -13.23 11.98
CA GLN A 141 8.66 -12.92 10.63
C GLN A 141 7.13 -12.81 10.60
N TYR A 142 6.43 -13.65 11.40
CA TYR A 142 4.97 -13.52 11.53
C TYR A 142 4.58 -12.18 12.15
N ASN A 143 5.23 -11.78 13.25
CA ASN A 143 4.99 -10.51 13.91
C ASN A 143 5.32 -9.31 13.01
N GLU A 144 6.40 -9.38 12.26
CA GLU A 144 6.81 -8.34 11.30
C GLU A 144 5.78 -8.18 10.18
N THR A 145 5.37 -9.31 9.59
CA THR A 145 4.32 -9.33 8.56
C THR A 145 2.99 -8.78 9.08
N ALA A 146 2.55 -9.21 10.26
CA ALA A 146 1.32 -8.72 10.89
C ALA A 146 1.41 -7.22 11.22
N GLY A 147 2.56 -6.76 11.72
CA GLY A 147 2.87 -5.36 11.99
C GLY A 147 2.80 -4.51 10.73
N PHE A 148 3.49 -4.91 9.67
CA PHE A 148 3.47 -4.27 8.36
C PHE A 148 2.04 -4.12 7.81
N LEU A 149 1.25 -5.19 7.84
CA LEU A 149 -0.14 -5.16 7.35
C LEU A 149 -1.01 -4.23 8.21
N LYS A 150 -0.82 -4.23 9.54
CA LYS A 150 -1.55 -3.38 10.47
C LYS A 150 -1.23 -1.89 10.27
N GLU A 151 0.04 -1.56 10.10
CA GLU A 151 0.49 -0.18 9.85
C GLU A 151 -0.04 0.36 8.51
N ASN A 152 -0.20 -0.52 7.53
CA ASN A 152 -0.67 -0.18 6.21
C ASN A 152 -2.18 -0.44 5.98
N LYS A 153 -2.97 -0.75 7.01
CA LYS A 153 -4.41 -1.09 6.88
C LYS A 153 -5.24 0.00 6.20
N GLU A 154 -4.86 1.27 6.39
CA GLU A 154 -5.50 2.43 5.76
C GLU A 154 -5.21 2.53 4.25
N ALA A 155 -4.24 1.77 3.74
CA ALA A 155 -3.93 1.74 2.31
C ALA A 155 -5.09 1.23 1.46
N GLY A 156 -5.91 0.31 2.01
CA GLY A 156 -7.08 -0.18 1.30
C GLY A 156 -7.73 -1.39 1.98
N LYS A 157 -8.95 -1.70 1.54
CA LYS A 157 -9.73 -2.83 2.08
C LYS A 157 -9.01 -4.18 1.98
N GLY A 158 -8.19 -4.38 0.94
CA GLY A 158 -7.41 -5.59 0.76
C GLY A 158 -6.35 -5.77 1.86
N VAL A 159 -5.62 -4.69 2.19
CA VAL A 159 -4.63 -4.69 3.28
C VAL A 159 -5.33 -4.91 4.63
N ALA A 160 -6.43 -4.19 4.88
CA ALA A 160 -7.20 -4.31 6.13
C ALA A 160 -7.71 -5.74 6.34
N HIS A 161 -8.19 -6.41 5.29
CA HIS A 161 -8.62 -7.80 5.35
C HIS A 161 -7.47 -8.75 5.70
N LEU A 162 -6.30 -8.58 5.06
CA LEU A 162 -5.11 -9.37 5.39
C LEU A 162 -4.64 -9.11 6.82
N ALA A 163 -4.60 -7.84 7.27
CA ALA A 163 -4.24 -7.49 8.64
C ALA A 163 -5.13 -8.22 9.67
N SER A 164 -6.44 -8.29 9.41
CA SER A 164 -7.37 -9.03 10.26
C SER A 164 -7.11 -10.54 10.24
N ALA A 165 -6.82 -11.11 9.07
CA ALA A 165 -6.52 -12.54 8.94
C ALA A 165 -5.23 -12.93 9.69
N PHE A 166 -4.20 -12.07 9.67
CA PHE A 166 -2.95 -12.29 10.41
C PHE A 166 -3.11 -12.03 11.92
N ALA A 167 -4.06 -11.22 12.35
CA ALA A 167 -4.35 -11.01 13.76
C ALA A 167 -5.06 -12.19 14.43
N ASP A 168 -5.61 -13.14 13.68
CA ASP A 168 -6.38 -14.29 14.17
C ASP A 168 -5.49 -15.44 14.70
N THR A 169 -4.43 -15.10 15.41
CA THR A 169 -3.61 -16.06 16.18
C THR A 169 -4.23 -16.38 17.54
N THR A 170 -5.23 -15.63 17.95
CA THR A 170 -5.90 -15.80 19.26
C THR A 170 -6.63 -17.13 19.39
N TYR A 171 -7.15 -17.69 18.29
CA TYR A 171 -7.85 -18.98 18.27
C TYR A 171 -6.99 -20.16 18.77
N HIS A 172 -5.67 -20.10 18.57
CA HIS A 172 -4.74 -21.14 19.00
C HIS A 172 -3.86 -20.74 20.20
N ALA A 173 -4.18 -19.64 20.89
CA ALA A 173 -3.35 -19.05 21.94
C ALA A 173 -3.01 -20.06 23.07
N ASP A 174 -3.94 -20.93 23.46
CA ASP A 174 -3.70 -21.91 24.50
C ASP A 174 -2.72 -23.03 24.04
N SER A 175 -2.83 -23.47 22.78
CA SER A 175 -1.88 -24.43 22.21
C SER A 175 -0.48 -23.82 22.11
N TYR A 176 -0.39 -22.57 21.71
CA TYR A 176 0.91 -21.85 21.62
C TYR A 176 1.50 -21.60 23.03
N ARG A 177 0.66 -21.32 24.03
CA ARG A 177 1.11 -21.13 25.44
C ARG A 177 1.78 -22.39 25.99
N TYR A 178 1.28 -23.56 25.64
CA TYR A 178 1.93 -24.84 25.97
C TYR A 178 3.36 -24.90 25.43
N MET A 179 3.58 -24.40 24.21
CA MET A 179 4.89 -24.32 23.57
C MET A 179 5.77 -23.17 24.08
N GLY A 180 5.33 -22.43 25.10
CA GLY A 180 6.06 -21.24 25.56
C GLY A 180 5.89 -20.01 24.66
N ILE A 181 4.93 -20.02 23.75
CA ILE A 181 4.59 -18.88 22.90
C ILE A 181 3.34 -18.20 23.47
N SER A 182 3.50 -16.98 23.96
CA SER A 182 2.38 -16.14 24.41
C SER A 182 1.90 -15.24 23.29
N VAL A 183 0.59 -15.09 23.16
CA VAL A 183 -0.06 -14.18 22.17
C VAL A 183 -0.73 -13.06 22.96
N ASP A 184 -0.44 -11.83 22.65
CA ASP A 184 -1.09 -10.67 23.27
C ASP A 184 -2.42 -10.32 22.60
N SER A 185 -3.16 -9.36 23.18
CA SER A 185 -4.45 -8.91 22.65
C SER A 185 -4.40 -8.31 21.23
N THR A 186 -3.20 -8.02 20.73
CA THR A 186 -2.99 -7.49 19.38
C THR A 186 -2.63 -8.56 18.37
N GLY A 187 -2.53 -9.82 18.80
CA GLY A 187 -2.07 -10.95 18.00
C GLY A 187 -0.55 -11.11 17.92
N LYS A 188 0.22 -10.24 18.60
CA LYS A 188 1.69 -10.33 18.62
C LYS A 188 2.14 -11.47 19.51
N MET A 189 3.02 -12.29 18.98
CA MET A 189 3.60 -13.47 19.64
C MET A 189 4.93 -13.15 20.32
N LYS A 190 5.16 -13.75 21.51
CA LYS A 190 6.43 -13.70 22.24
C LYS A 190 6.82 -15.11 22.64
N ILE A 191 8.12 -15.43 22.59
CA ILE A 191 8.67 -16.76 22.92
C ILE A 191 9.37 -16.72 24.26
N ASN A 192 9.08 -17.72 25.08
CA ASN A 192 9.90 -18.11 26.21
C ASN A 192 10.75 -19.32 25.78
N GLU A 193 12.06 -19.11 25.56
CA GLU A 193 12.96 -20.11 25.01
C GLU A 193 13.08 -21.37 25.91
N GLU A 194 13.09 -21.19 27.22
CA GLU A 194 13.20 -22.26 28.16
C GLU A 194 11.98 -23.19 28.15
N ARG A 195 10.78 -22.59 28.09
CA ARG A 195 9.53 -23.35 27.92
C ARG A 195 9.43 -24.02 26.57
N LEU A 196 9.91 -23.36 25.51
CA LEU A 196 9.94 -23.93 24.17
C LEU A 196 10.86 -25.13 24.12
N ALA A 197 12.11 -25.01 24.65
CA ALA A 197 13.07 -26.12 24.72
C ALA A 197 12.46 -27.31 25.46
N LYS A 198 11.85 -27.05 26.63
CA LYS A 198 11.20 -28.09 27.45
C LYS A 198 10.04 -28.76 26.66
N ALA A 199 9.18 -28.01 26.02
CA ALA A 199 8.09 -28.56 25.23
C ALA A 199 8.58 -29.43 24.07
N LEU A 200 9.62 -28.97 23.36
CA LEU A 200 10.23 -29.72 22.25
C LEU A 200 10.79 -31.07 22.68
N THR A 201 11.41 -31.16 23.89
CA THR A 201 12.04 -32.39 24.39
C THR A 201 11.06 -33.30 25.11
N GLU A 202 10.08 -32.77 25.86
CA GLU A 202 9.13 -33.59 26.64
C GLU A 202 7.97 -34.13 25.77
N SER A 203 7.58 -33.38 24.72
CA SER A 203 6.43 -33.76 23.91
C SER A 203 6.66 -33.48 22.41
N PRO A 204 7.61 -34.19 21.76
CA PRO A 204 7.97 -33.95 20.37
C PRO A 204 6.80 -34.01 19.39
N ALA A 205 5.94 -35.05 19.51
CA ALA A 205 4.78 -35.22 18.63
C ALA A 205 3.75 -34.07 18.77
N ARG A 206 3.55 -33.58 20.00
CA ARG A 206 2.66 -32.42 20.24
C ARG A 206 3.29 -31.15 19.71
N SER A 207 4.59 -30.98 19.85
CA SER A 207 5.35 -29.85 19.32
C SER A 207 5.26 -29.79 17.81
N GLU A 208 5.41 -30.92 17.12
CA GLU A 208 5.20 -31.03 15.67
C GLU A 208 3.76 -30.67 15.27
N ALA A 209 2.75 -31.16 15.98
CA ALA A 209 1.36 -30.84 15.71
C ALA A 209 1.04 -29.34 15.85
N VAL A 210 1.62 -28.67 16.88
CA VAL A 210 1.35 -27.25 17.17
C VAL A 210 2.21 -26.32 16.31
N LEU A 211 3.46 -26.64 16.05
CA LEU A 211 4.41 -25.74 15.36
C LEU A 211 4.60 -26.12 13.88
N GLY A 212 4.49 -27.39 13.52
CA GLY A 212 4.85 -27.92 12.22
C GLY A 212 3.83 -27.59 11.12
N LYS A 213 3.80 -28.46 10.11
CA LYS A 213 2.96 -28.29 8.91
C LYS A 213 1.47 -28.21 9.21
N GLY A 214 0.98 -28.92 10.23
CA GLY A 214 -0.41 -28.86 10.69
C GLY A 214 -0.75 -27.66 11.58
N GLY A 215 0.27 -27.04 12.19
CA GLY A 215 0.15 -25.97 13.17
C GLY A 215 0.54 -24.59 12.64
N LEU A 216 1.32 -23.86 13.45
CA LEU A 216 1.70 -22.45 13.20
C LEU A 216 2.42 -22.27 11.85
N ALA A 217 3.40 -23.12 11.53
CA ALA A 217 4.14 -23.00 10.29
C ALA A 217 3.24 -23.21 9.06
N GLY A 218 2.36 -24.21 9.10
CA GLY A 218 1.40 -24.42 8.01
C GLY A 218 0.36 -23.31 7.90
N LEU A 219 -0.06 -22.72 9.02
CA LEU A 219 -0.96 -21.54 9.01
C LEU A 219 -0.25 -20.35 8.35
N ALA A 220 0.95 -20.02 8.79
CA ALA A 220 1.76 -18.92 8.27
C ALA A 220 2.01 -19.07 6.76
N ASP A 221 2.38 -20.27 6.29
CA ASP A 221 2.58 -20.53 4.86
C ASP A 221 1.30 -20.35 4.05
N ARG A 222 0.16 -20.87 4.52
CA ARG A 222 -1.14 -20.69 3.84
C ARG A 222 -1.57 -19.24 3.78
N GLN A 223 -1.41 -18.49 4.87
CA GLN A 223 -1.74 -17.06 4.90
C GLN A 223 -0.84 -16.26 3.95
N ALA A 224 0.45 -16.53 3.94
CA ALA A 224 1.38 -15.86 3.04
C ALA A 224 1.12 -16.24 1.57
N GLN A 225 0.77 -17.50 1.25
CA GLN A 225 0.35 -17.90 -0.10
C GLN A 225 -0.92 -17.19 -0.54
N TYR A 226 -1.92 -17.12 0.34
CA TYR A 226 -3.16 -16.38 0.06
C TYR A 226 -2.86 -14.90 -0.22
N ALA A 227 -2.05 -14.28 0.64
CA ALA A 227 -1.62 -12.90 0.46
C ALA A 227 -0.90 -12.69 -0.88
N GLN A 228 0.03 -13.57 -1.26
CA GLN A 228 0.72 -13.51 -2.56
C GLN A 228 -0.23 -13.62 -3.75
N ARG A 229 -1.25 -14.49 -3.69
CA ARG A 229 -2.28 -14.61 -4.75
C ARG A 229 -3.16 -13.36 -4.83
N ALA A 230 -3.47 -12.75 -3.69
CA ALA A 230 -4.27 -11.53 -3.61
C ALA A 230 -3.49 -10.25 -3.97
N ARG A 231 -2.19 -10.33 -4.22
CA ARG A 231 -1.24 -9.21 -4.38
C ARG A 231 -1.78 -8.07 -5.25
N SER A 232 -2.33 -8.39 -6.42
CA SER A 232 -2.85 -7.38 -7.37
C SER A 232 -4.05 -6.58 -6.84
N HIS A 233 -4.70 -7.05 -5.78
CA HIS A 233 -5.92 -6.47 -5.22
C HIS A 233 -5.71 -5.88 -3.83
N VAL A 234 -4.51 -6.03 -3.27
CA VAL A 234 -4.20 -5.60 -1.90
C VAL A 234 -4.12 -4.08 -1.83
N PHE A 235 -3.34 -3.48 -2.72
CA PHE A 235 -3.23 -2.03 -2.80
C PHE A 235 -4.25 -1.48 -3.79
N PRO A 236 -4.98 -0.40 -3.46
CA PRO A 236 -6.00 0.13 -4.34
C PRO A 236 -5.38 0.67 -5.64
N SER A 237 -6.07 0.49 -6.75
CA SER A 237 -5.63 1.08 -8.02
C SER A 237 -5.63 2.61 -7.93
N MET A 238 -4.81 3.25 -8.75
CA MET A 238 -4.74 4.71 -8.82
C MET A 238 -6.12 5.33 -9.07
N GLU A 239 -6.95 4.72 -9.93
CA GLU A 239 -8.31 5.17 -10.19
C GLU A 239 -9.21 5.13 -8.96
N ARG A 240 -9.07 4.13 -8.09
CA ARG A 240 -9.81 4.04 -6.82
C ARG A 240 -9.28 5.02 -5.79
N SER A 241 -7.96 5.28 -5.76
CA SER A 241 -7.33 6.17 -4.79
C SER A 241 -7.52 7.64 -5.12
N ILE A 242 -7.53 7.99 -6.41
CA ILE A 242 -7.49 9.38 -6.89
C ILE A 242 -8.78 9.77 -7.61
N GLY A 243 -9.63 8.79 -7.92
CA GLY A 243 -10.87 8.97 -8.66
C GLY A 243 -10.69 8.93 -10.17
N ARG A 244 -11.68 8.37 -10.88
CA ARG A 244 -11.67 8.24 -12.34
C ARG A 244 -11.55 9.59 -13.06
N GLN A 245 -12.09 10.64 -12.46
CA GLN A 245 -12.12 11.98 -13.08
C GLN A 245 -10.73 12.59 -13.16
N LEU A 246 -9.87 12.36 -12.17
CA LEU A 246 -8.50 12.86 -12.19
C LEU A 246 -7.63 12.10 -13.19
N SER A 247 -7.83 10.79 -13.33
CA SER A 247 -7.13 10.00 -14.36
C SER A 247 -7.56 10.40 -15.77
N TYR A 248 -8.84 10.74 -15.96
CA TYR A 248 -9.37 11.27 -17.22
C TYR A 248 -8.80 12.66 -17.53
N ALA A 249 -8.83 13.59 -16.56
CA ALA A 249 -8.26 14.94 -16.70
C ALA A 249 -6.75 14.90 -17.03
N THR A 250 -5.99 14.03 -16.36
CA THR A 250 -4.56 13.86 -16.66
C THR A 250 -4.32 13.19 -18.02
N GLY A 251 -5.20 12.29 -18.46
CA GLY A 251 -5.17 11.69 -19.81
C GLY A 251 -5.36 12.72 -20.90
N LEU A 252 -6.33 13.63 -20.75
CA LEU A 252 -6.56 14.73 -21.67
C LEU A 252 -5.36 15.70 -21.74
N LEU A 253 -4.75 16.02 -20.60
CA LEU A 253 -3.62 16.94 -20.51
C LEU A 253 -2.30 16.31 -21.04
N THR A 254 -2.10 15.01 -20.86
CA THR A 254 -0.90 14.29 -21.34
C THR A 254 -1.07 13.69 -22.74
N GLY A 255 -2.29 13.45 -23.17
CA GLY A 255 -2.64 12.74 -24.42
C GLY A 255 -2.77 13.61 -25.67
N GLY A 256 -2.30 14.86 -25.68
CA GLY A 256 -2.25 15.64 -26.92
C GLY A 256 -3.14 16.89 -26.98
N ALA A 257 -3.96 17.19 -25.97
CA ALA A 257 -4.77 18.43 -25.97
C ALA A 257 -3.87 19.66 -25.73
N LEU A 258 -2.85 19.59 -24.87
CA LEU A 258 -1.90 20.68 -24.64
C LEU A 258 -1.00 21.01 -25.86
N PRO A 259 -0.44 20.03 -26.61
CA PRO A 259 0.29 20.36 -27.82
C PRO A 259 -0.56 21.02 -28.91
N THR A 260 -1.83 20.66 -29.01
CA THR A 260 -2.76 21.31 -29.95
C THR A 260 -3.10 22.74 -29.51
N MET A 261 -3.35 22.97 -28.23
CA MET A 261 -3.60 24.33 -27.70
C MET A 261 -2.35 25.23 -27.83
N SER A 262 -1.14 24.71 -27.55
CA SER A 262 0.11 25.43 -27.76
C SER A 262 0.33 25.80 -29.23
N ARG A 263 -0.05 24.94 -30.17
CA ARG A 263 0.00 25.24 -31.61
C ARG A 263 -1.01 26.33 -32.01
N TYR A 264 -2.21 26.33 -31.42
CA TYR A 264 -3.20 27.37 -31.65
C TYR A 264 -2.78 28.71 -31.01
N SER A 265 -2.19 28.72 -29.82
CA SER A 265 -1.62 29.92 -29.20
C SER A 265 -0.48 30.51 -30.03
N ASN A 266 0.42 29.68 -30.56
CA ASN A 266 1.49 30.13 -31.43
C ASN A 266 0.99 30.63 -32.80
N MET A 267 -0.09 30.04 -33.31
CA MET A 267 -0.75 30.52 -34.53
C MET A 267 -1.44 31.90 -34.31
N LEU A 268 -2.07 32.11 -33.17
CA LEU A 268 -2.68 33.40 -32.81
C LEU A 268 -1.62 34.50 -32.62
N ASN A 269 -0.44 34.17 -32.03
CA ASN A 269 0.71 35.07 -31.91
C ASN A 269 1.30 35.43 -33.28
N LEU A 270 1.29 34.52 -34.25
CA LEU A 270 1.73 34.81 -35.62
C LEU A 270 0.79 35.78 -36.36
N PHE A 271 -0.48 35.72 -36.08
CA PHE A 271 -1.45 36.68 -36.65
C PHE A 271 -1.40 38.08 -36.02
N SER A 272 -0.93 38.18 -34.75
CA SER A 272 -0.78 39.49 -34.06
C SER A 272 0.45 40.29 -34.51
N ILE A 273 1.37 39.71 -35.31
CA ILE A 273 2.55 40.39 -35.84
C ILE A 273 2.29 41.06 -37.20
N TYR A 274 1.15 40.77 -37.82
CA TYR A 274 0.78 41.28 -39.15
C TYR A 274 -0.38 42.30 -39.17
N VAL A 275 -0.75 42.87 -38.03
CA VAL A 275 -1.64 44.01 -37.89
C VAL A 275 -0.90 45.11 -37.11
#